data_380c11e922bfb88bf7b9e7e2fd4b74f2
#
_entry.id   380c11e922bfb88bf7b9e7e2fd4b74f2
#
_cell.length_a   1.000
_cell.length_b   1.000
_cell.length_c   1.000
_cell.angle_alpha   90.00
_cell.angle_beta   90.00
_cell.angle_gamma   90.00
#
_symmetry.space_group_name_H-M   'P 1'
#
loop_
_entity.id
_entity.type
_entity.pdbx_description
1 polymer ?
#
loop_
_entity_poly.entity_id
_entity_poly.type
_entity_poly.pdbx_seq_one_letter_code
_entity_poly.pdbx_strand_id
1 'polypeptide(L)'
;MFDTKGSMYNHIVSCMGGRVAEKLKLDDISIGASGDIKQATAIAREMVTKYGFSEKLGAVNYGGDEEVFLGNDFTAHKNYSEHTAQEIDDEIKRIIDEAYDQATKILMEHDETLERVAKALLLVETIDGEQFENLYTGKLSAEDLKESVDKADEAKQARNEEEAAEAERIRKEEEARLMEELKKYDVDYMQDDDELKEEEPSEAKVAEKKAADGTEGDFEEENSQQAEEPQKEDEEEHEGKR
;
A
#
# COMPACT_ATOMS: atom_id res chain seq x y z
N MET A 1 18.52 -9.13 16.42
CA MET A 1 18.52 -10.55 16.05
C MET A 1 19.37 -10.65 14.79
N PHE A 2 20.34 -11.52 14.70
CA PHE A 2 21.20 -11.61 13.53
C PHE A 2 20.60 -12.64 12.56
N ASP A 3 20.62 -12.31 11.24
CA ASP A 3 20.22 -13.26 10.23
C ASP A 3 21.25 -14.36 10.08
N THR A 4 20.78 -15.59 9.97
CA THR A 4 21.63 -16.77 9.76
C THR A 4 21.53 -17.22 8.29
N LYS A 5 22.51 -18.04 7.84
CA LYS A 5 22.46 -18.68 6.51
C LYS A 5 21.10 -19.38 6.25
N GLY A 6 20.59 -20.11 7.26
CA GLY A 6 19.31 -20.80 7.17
C GLY A 6 18.11 -19.85 7.10
N SER A 7 18.10 -18.74 7.88
CA SER A 7 17.06 -17.73 7.84
C SER A 7 16.98 -17.05 6.47
N MET A 8 18.12 -16.66 5.89
CA MET A 8 18.20 -16.06 4.58
C MET A 8 17.74 -17.03 3.48
N TYR A 9 18.17 -18.30 3.57
CA TYR A 9 17.74 -19.34 2.63
C TYR A 9 16.24 -19.58 2.69
N ASN A 10 15.65 -19.68 3.89
CA ASN A 10 14.21 -19.84 4.05
C ASN A 10 13.42 -18.64 3.49
N HIS A 11 13.99 -17.44 3.55
CA HIS A 11 13.39 -16.25 2.92
C HIS A 11 13.38 -16.40 1.39
N ILE A 12 14.46 -16.88 0.78
CA ILE A 12 14.49 -17.16 -0.66
C ILE A 12 13.43 -18.22 -1.03
N VAL A 13 13.30 -19.29 -0.25
CA VAL A 13 12.26 -20.32 -0.45
C VAL A 13 10.85 -19.70 -0.40
N SER A 14 10.60 -18.80 0.56
CA SER A 14 9.32 -18.09 0.67
C SER A 14 9.04 -17.22 -0.56
N CYS A 15 10.04 -16.50 -1.07
CA CYS A 15 9.92 -15.71 -2.29
C CYS A 15 9.55 -16.55 -3.52
N MET A 16 10.01 -17.82 -3.57
CA MET A 16 9.69 -18.71 -4.70
C MET A 16 8.27 -19.27 -4.63
N GLY A 17 7.61 -19.21 -3.48
CA GLY A 17 6.32 -19.86 -3.23
C GLY A 17 5.23 -19.46 -4.21
N GLY A 18 5.04 -18.15 -4.46
CA GLY A 18 4.05 -17.65 -5.41
C GLY A 18 4.27 -18.18 -6.84
N ARG A 19 5.49 -18.11 -7.32
CA ARG A 19 5.87 -18.61 -8.66
C ARG A 19 5.65 -20.11 -8.81
N VAL A 20 5.96 -20.86 -7.76
CA VAL A 20 5.74 -22.31 -7.74
C VAL A 20 4.26 -22.65 -7.70
N ALA A 21 3.48 -21.93 -6.89
CA ALA A 21 2.03 -22.12 -6.81
C ALA A 21 1.36 -21.87 -8.17
N GLU A 22 1.73 -20.81 -8.88
CA GLU A 22 1.26 -20.55 -10.24
C GLU A 22 1.56 -21.75 -11.16
N LYS A 23 2.81 -22.25 -11.16
CA LYS A 23 3.20 -23.37 -12.00
C LYS A 23 2.46 -24.68 -11.65
N LEU A 24 2.14 -24.91 -10.39
CA LEU A 24 1.46 -26.12 -9.95
C LEU A 24 -0.06 -26.09 -10.20
N LYS A 25 -0.69 -24.91 -10.16
CA LYS A 25 -2.14 -24.76 -10.15
C LYS A 25 -2.71 -24.03 -11.37
N LEU A 26 -1.92 -23.31 -12.11
CA LEU A 26 -2.33 -22.54 -13.28
C LEU A 26 -1.65 -23.08 -14.54
N ASP A 27 -2.33 -22.94 -15.67
CA ASP A 27 -1.80 -23.39 -16.98
C ASP A 27 -0.69 -22.47 -17.49
N ASP A 28 -0.57 -21.25 -16.93
CA ASP A 28 0.42 -20.26 -17.35
C ASP A 28 1.04 -19.55 -16.14
N ILE A 29 2.19 -18.94 -16.35
CA ILE A 29 2.98 -18.24 -15.34
C ILE A 29 2.92 -16.74 -15.61
N SER A 30 2.52 -15.98 -14.58
CA SER A 30 2.39 -14.53 -14.69
C SER A 30 3.71 -13.78 -14.39
N ILE A 31 3.70 -12.47 -14.65
CA ILE A 31 4.79 -11.57 -14.25
C ILE A 31 4.68 -11.14 -12.76
N GLY A 32 3.63 -11.58 -12.05
CA GLY A 32 3.35 -11.17 -10.68
C GLY A 32 4.49 -11.45 -9.71
N ALA A 33 5.21 -12.56 -9.90
CA ALA A 33 6.35 -12.93 -9.05
C ALA A 33 7.66 -12.18 -9.36
N SER A 34 7.67 -11.17 -10.24
CA SER A 34 8.90 -10.46 -10.63
C SER A 34 9.59 -9.75 -9.46
N GLY A 35 8.83 -9.21 -8.53
CA GLY A 35 9.34 -8.61 -7.30
C GLY A 35 10.04 -9.63 -6.39
N ASP A 36 9.42 -10.78 -6.20
CA ASP A 36 9.94 -11.87 -5.38
C ASP A 36 11.22 -12.46 -5.97
N ILE A 37 11.27 -12.65 -7.28
CA ILE A 37 12.48 -13.11 -7.98
C ILE A 37 13.62 -12.11 -7.81
N LYS A 38 13.35 -10.81 -7.92
CA LYS A 38 14.36 -9.77 -7.70
C LYS A 38 14.87 -9.80 -6.26
N GLN A 39 13.99 -9.91 -5.28
CA GLN A 39 14.34 -9.99 -3.85
C GLN A 39 15.16 -11.25 -3.55
N ALA A 40 14.73 -12.42 -4.01
CA ALA A 40 15.44 -13.67 -3.84
C ALA A 40 16.85 -13.61 -4.43
N THR A 41 17.00 -13.03 -5.63
CA THR A 41 18.29 -12.85 -6.28
C THR A 41 19.22 -11.92 -5.48
N ALA A 42 18.70 -10.84 -4.93
CA ALA A 42 19.46 -9.91 -4.09
C ALA A 42 19.96 -10.62 -2.82
N ILE A 43 19.07 -11.36 -2.12
CA ILE A 43 19.45 -12.12 -0.92
C ILE A 43 20.51 -13.18 -1.25
N ALA A 44 20.33 -13.97 -2.31
CA ALA A 44 21.29 -14.97 -2.72
C ALA A 44 22.66 -14.35 -3.06
N ARG A 45 22.68 -13.19 -3.73
CA ARG A 45 23.90 -12.44 -4.03
C ARG A 45 24.61 -11.99 -2.74
N GLU A 46 23.89 -11.43 -1.78
CA GLU A 46 24.47 -11.06 -0.49
C GLU A 46 25.04 -12.27 0.28
N MET A 47 24.33 -13.40 0.26
CA MET A 47 24.81 -14.64 0.89
C MET A 47 26.14 -15.07 0.32
N VAL A 48 26.34 -14.97 -1.00
CA VAL A 48 27.55 -15.40 -1.68
C VAL A 48 28.66 -14.35 -1.55
N THR A 49 28.36 -13.08 -1.85
CA THR A 49 29.40 -12.05 -2.01
C THR A 49 29.74 -11.33 -0.72
N LYS A 50 28.77 -11.11 0.16
CA LYS A 50 28.94 -10.29 1.37
C LYS A 50 29.19 -11.12 2.61
N TYR A 51 28.45 -12.21 2.77
CA TYR A 51 28.49 -13.02 3.99
C TYR A 51 29.35 -14.30 3.87
N GLY A 52 29.86 -14.62 2.67
CA GLY A 52 30.72 -15.79 2.47
C GLY A 52 30.04 -17.11 2.80
N PHE A 53 28.75 -17.25 2.50
CA PHE A 53 27.96 -18.46 2.80
C PHE A 53 28.04 -19.53 1.71
N SER A 54 28.82 -19.30 0.63
CA SER A 54 29.10 -20.31 -0.37
C SER A 54 30.22 -21.26 0.11
N GLU A 55 29.99 -22.57 -0.01
CA GLU A 55 31.03 -23.55 0.27
C GLU A 55 32.11 -23.58 -0.81
N LYS A 56 31.75 -23.26 -2.05
CA LYS A 56 32.66 -23.25 -3.19
C LYS A 56 33.60 -22.04 -3.16
N LEU A 57 33.09 -20.89 -2.83
CA LEU A 57 33.84 -19.62 -2.80
C LEU A 57 34.47 -19.33 -1.43
N GLY A 58 34.05 -20.05 -0.40
CA GLY A 58 34.56 -19.89 0.96
C GLY A 58 34.12 -18.60 1.66
N ALA A 59 34.69 -18.36 2.84
CA ALA A 59 34.38 -17.19 3.66
C ALA A 59 35.19 -15.96 3.20
N VAL A 60 34.95 -15.53 1.97
CA VAL A 60 35.58 -14.37 1.33
C VAL A 60 34.53 -13.32 1.03
N ASN A 61 34.84 -12.06 1.29
CA ASN A 61 33.99 -10.93 0.89
C ASN A 61 34.36 -10.50 -0.54
N TYR A 62 33.46 -10.75 -1.49
CA TYR A 62 33.53 -10.29 -2.86
C TYR A 62 32.63 -9.08 -3.12
N GLY A 63 31.89 -8.62 -2.11
CA GLY A 63 31.11 -7.39 -2.19
C GLY A 63 32.07 -6.22 -2.39
N GLY A 64 31.94 -5.52 -3.50
CA GLY A 64 32.71 -4.30 -3.72
C GLY A 64 32.45 -3.34 -2.57
N ASP A 65 33.52 -2.79 -2.02
CA ASP A 65 33.45 -1.75 -1.03
C ASP A 65 32.62 -0.59 -1.57
N GLU A 66 31.84 -0.04 -0.66
CA GLU A 66 31.11 1.20 -0.67
C GLU A 66 31.39 2.14 -1.85
N GLU A 67 30.33 2.65 -2.45
CA GLU A 67 30.35 3.75 -3.39
C GLU A 67 31.33 4.83 -2.93
N VAL A 68 32.56 4.79 -3.41
CA VAL A 68 33.48 5.90 -3.26
C VAL A 68 32.95 7.01 -4.16
N PHE A 69 32.31 7.96 -3.56
CA PHE A 69 31.84 9.19 -4.19
C PHE A 69 33.04 9.99 -4.69
N LEU A 70 33.53 9.67 -5.86
CA LEU A 70 34.50 10.46 -6.63
C LEU A 70 33.82 10.94 -7.91
N GLY A 71 33.03 12.01 -7.77
CA GLY A 71 32.56 12.84 -8.86
C GLY A 71 32.24 12.13 -10.19
N ASN A 72 30.98 11.99 -10.52
CA ASN A 72 30.39 11.70 -11.84
C ASN A 72 30.72 10.38 -12.56
N ASP A 73 31.50 9.45 -11.98
CA ASP A 73 31.78 8.14 -12.59
C ASP A 73 31.39 7.01 -11.62
N PHE A 74 30.17 6.46 -11.80
CA PHE A 74 29.65 5.31 -11.06
C PHE A 74 30.17 4.00 -11.69
N THR A 75 31.46 3.80 -11.76
CA THR A 75 32.03 2.52 -12.15
C THR A 75 32.27 1.68 -10.90
N ALA A 76 31.38 0.75 -10.61
CA ALA A 76 31.64 -0.30 -9.63
C ALA A 76 32.79 -1.15 -10.13
N HIS A 77 33.98 -0.93 -9.61
CA HIS A 77 35.15 -1.77 -9.93
C HIS A 77 34.96 -3.14 -9.27
N LYS A 78 34.84 -4.19 -10.07
CA LYS A 78 34.91 -5.56 -9.59
C LYS A 78 36.34 -5.83 -9.10
N ASN A 79 36.48 -6.16 -7.81
CA ASN A 79 37.77 -6.49 -7.19
C ASN A 79 38.17 -7.97 -7.36
N TYR A 80 37.58 -8.69 -8.33
CA TYR A 80 37.81 -10.11 -8.57
C TYR A 80 37.83 -10.43 -10.08
N SER A 81 38.41 -11.60 -10.42
CA SER A 81 38.57 -12.02 -11.81
C SER A 81 37.22 -12.39 -12.46
N GLU A 82 37.17 -12.43 -13.80
CA GLU A 82 36.00 -12.90 -14.54
C GLU A 82 35.67 -14.37 -14.20
N HIS A 83 36.66 -15.19 -13.88
CA HIS A 83 36.44 -16.56 -13.43
C HIS A 83 35.68 -16.59 -12.10
N THR A 84 36.08 -15.77 -11.12
CA THR A 84 35.36 -15.64 -9.84
C THR A 84 33.97 -15.05 -10.04
N ALA A 85 33.78 -14.10 -10.98
CA ALA A 85 32.47 -13.60 -11.34
C ALA A 85 31.52 -14.70 -11.81
N GLN A 86 32.02 -15.59 -12.69
CA GLN A 86 31.26 -16.75 -13.16
C GLN A 86 30.89 -17.70 -12.00
N GLU A 87 31.83 -17.95 -11.10
CA GLU A 87 31.58 -18.81 -9.94
C GLU A 87 30.54 -18.20 -8.98
N ILE A 88 30.53 -16.87 -8.81
CA ILE A 88 29.50 -16.14 -8.04
C ILE A 88 28.12 -16.32 -8.69
N ASP A 89 28.03 -16.12 -10.00
CA ASP A 89 26.77 -16.26 -10.74
C ASP A 89 26.25 -17.71 -10.71
N ASP A 90 27.12 -18.70 -10.83
CA ASP A 90 26.80 -20.13 -10.71
C ASP A 90 26.25 -20.46 -9.30
N GLU A 91 26.88 -19.94 -8.25
CA GLU A 91 26.43 -20.15 -6.87
C GLU A 91 25.10 -19.47 -6.56
N ILE A 92 24.90 -18.24 -7.04
CA ILE A 92 23.61 -17.55 -6.92
C ILE A 92 22.51 -18.37 -7.57
N LYS A 93 22.76 -18.81 -8.82
CA LYS A 93 21.82 -19.65 -9.55
C LYS A 93 21.51 -20.95 -8.81
N ARG A 94 22.55 -21.65 -8.30
CA ARG A 94 22.39 -22.88 -7.52
C ARG A 94 21.48 -22.68 -6.31
N ILE A 95 21.71 -21.61 -5.52
CA ILE A 95 20.90 -21.30 -4.33
C ILE A 95 19.44 -21.06 -4.70
N ILE A 96 19.20 -20.34 -5.80
CA ILE A 96 17.83 -20.06 -6.28
C ILE A 96 17.15 -21.34 -6.77
N ASP A 97 17.85 -22.17 -7.55
CA ASP A 97 17.32 -23.43 -8.08
C ASP A 97 16.97 -24.40 -6.92
N GLU A 98 17.84 -24.53 -5.92
CA GLU A 98 17.59 -25.35 -4.73
C GLU A 98 16.39 -24.82 -3.92
N ALA A 99 16.27 -23.51 -3.75
CA ALA A 99 15.15 -22.89 -3.06
C ALA A 99 13.84 -23.10 -3.81
N TYR A 100 13.85 -23.01 -5.14
CA TYR A 100 12.72 -23.31 -5.99
C TYR A 100 12.26 -24.76 -5.87
N ASP A 101 13.19 -25.71 -5.88
CA ASP A 101 12.90 -27.14 -5.70
C ASP A 101 12.34 -27.41 -4.29
N GLN A 102 12.89 -26.76 -3.26
CA GLN A 102 12.40 -26.87 -1.90
C GLN A 102 10.97 -26.31 -1.75
N ALA A 103 10.69 -25.14 -2.35
CA ALA A 103 9.34 -24.57 -2.37
C ALA A 103 8.36 -25.49 -3.10
N THR A 104 8.77 -26.07 -4.23
CA THR A 104 7.99 -27.05 -4.99
C THR A 104 7.62 -28.25 -4.13
N LYS A 105 8.59 -28.81 -3.43
CA LYS A 105 8.38 -29.96 -2.54
C LYS A 105 7.40 -29.63 -1.42
N ILE A 106 7.57 -28.48 -0.75
CA ILE A 106 6.68 -28.05 0.35
C ILE A 106 5.24 -27.89 -0.16
N LEU A 107 5.05 -27.19 -1.29
CA LEU A 107 3.72 -26.94 -1.82
C LEU A 107 3.03 -28.19 -2.33
N MET A 108 3.79 -29.13 -2.90
CA MET A 108 3.23 -30.45 -3.28
C MET A 108 2.84 -31.31 -2.07
N GLU A 109 3.63 -31.27 -0.99
CA GLU A 109 3.31 -31.97 0.25
C GLU A 109 2.08 -31.38 0.96
N HIS A 110 1.81 -30.08 0.77
CA HIS A 110 0.69 -29.35 1.39
C HIS A 110 -0.35 -28.87 0.38
N ASP A 111 -0.54 -29.59 -0.71
CA ASP A 111 -1.40 -29.21 -1.82
C ASP A 111 -2.86 -28.95 -1.40
N GLU A 112 -3.44 -29.86 -0.61
CA GLU A 112 -4.81 -29.69 -0.07
C GLU A 112 -4.95 -28.46 0.83
N THR A 113 -3.89 -28.12 1.57
CA THR A 113 -3.88 -26.94 2.44
C THR A 113 -3.80 -25.68 1.60
N LEU A 114 -2.97 -25.68 0.54
CA LEU A 114 -2.89 -24.56 -0.41
C LEU A 114 -4.26 -24.26 -1.02
N GLU A 115 -4.98 -25.29 -1.48
CA GLU A 115 -6.32 -25.14 -2.06
C GLU A 115 -7.33 -24.62 -1.03
N ARG A 116 -7.30 -25.12 0.21
CA ARG A 116 -8.19 -24.69 1.28
C ARG A 116 -8.02 -23.22 1.61
N VAL A 117 -6.78 -22.79 1.76
CA VAL A 117 -6.45 -21.37 2.04
C VAL A 117 -6.81 -20.47 0.86
N ALA A 118 -6.49 -20.86 -0.37
CA ALA A 118 -6.84 -20.12 -1.57
C ALA A 118 -8.37 -19.97 -1.70
N LYS A 119 -9.15 -21.05 -1.47
CA LYS A 119 -10.60 -21.01 -1.49
C LYS A 119 -11.17 -20.09 -0.40
N ALA A 120 -10.60 -20.13 0.80
CA ALA A 120 -11.01 -19.24 1.87
C ALA A 120 -10.78 -17.76 1.49
N LEU A 121 -9.62 -17.42 0.94
CA LEU A 121 -9.31 -16.05 0.47
C LEU A 121 -10.26 -15.59 -0.65
N LEU A 122 -10.67 -16.47 -1.54
CA LEU A 122 -11.67 -16.15 -2.58
C LEU A 122 -13.07 -15.87 -1.99
N LEU A 123 -13.38 -16.43 -0.82
CA LEU A 123 -14.68 -16.27 -0.19
C LEU A 123 -14.76 -15.07 0.76
N VAL A 124 -13.68 -14.77 1.48
CA VAL A 124 -13.66 -13.74 2.55
C VAL A 124 -12.66 -12.60 2.30
N GLU A 125 -11.89 -12.67 1.20
CA GLU A 125 -10.89 -11.70 0.74
C GLU A 125 -9.68 -11.51 1.68
N THR A 126 -9.89 -11.54 2.99
CA THR A 126 -8.85 -11.41 4.01
C THR A 126 -9.00 -12.44 5.11
N ILE A 127 -7.89 -12.98 5.60
CA ILE A 127 -7.81 -13.89 6.74
C ILE A 127 -6.79 -13.38 7.75
N ASP A 128 -7.07 -13.52 9.03
CA ASP A 128 -6.11 -13.23 10.09
C ASP A 128 -5.22 -14.43 10.44
N GLY A 129 -4.27 -14.24 11.36
CA GLY A 129 -3.30 -15.29 11.72
C GLY A 129 -3.94 -16.52 12.39
N GLU A 130 -5.01 -16.34 13.19
CA GLU A 130 -5.73 -17.44 13.85
C GLU A 130 -6.57 -18.22 12.84
N GLN A 131 -7.26 -17.52 11.95
CA GLN A 131 -8.01 -18.12 10.85
C GLN A 131 -7.09 -18.91 9.92
N PHE A 132 -5.92 -18.35 9.58
CA PHE A 132 -4.92 -19.05 8.78
C PHE A 132 -4.45 -20.35 9.47
N GLU A 133 -4.11 -20.30 10.75
CA GLU A 133 -3.67 -21.47 11.51
C GLU A 133 -4.74 -22.57 11.56
N ASN A 134 -6.01 -22.19 11.74
CA ASN A 134 -7.13 -23.12 11.74
C ASN A 134 -7.39 -23.73 10.35
N LEU A 135 -7.26 -22.95 9.27
CA LEU A 135 -7.30 -23.45 7.91
C LEU A 135 -6.12 -24.37 7.62
N TYR A 136 -4.90 -23.98 8.02
CA TYR A 136 -3.69 -24.75 7.80
C TYR A 136 -3.75 -26.11 8.49
N THR A 137 -4.20 -26.16 9.74
CA THR A 137 -4.34 -27.39 10.52
C THR A 137 -5.58 -28.21 10.17
N GLY A 138 -6.45 -27.71 9.29
CA GLY A 138 -7.70 -28.40 8.88
C GLY A 138 -8.79 -28.40 9.93
N LYS A 139 -8.70 -27.56 10.96
CA LYS A 139 -9.74 -27.39 11.98
C LYS A 139 -10.93 -26.58 11.48
N LEU A 140 -10.72 -25.78 10.43
CA LEU A 140 -11.72 -24.90 9.84
C LEU A 140 -11.74 -25.14 8.33
N SER A 141 -12.95 -25.21 7.74
CA SER A 141 -13.13 -25.19 6.28
C SER A 141 -13.25 -23.74 5.77
N ALA A 142 -13.12 -23.56 4.46
CA ALA A 142 -13.31 -22.26 3.84
C ALA A 142 -14.77 -21.79 3.95
N GLU A 143 -15.72 -22.71 3.90
CA GLU A 143 -17.15 -22.46 4.02
C GLU A 143 -17.54 -22.07 5.45
N ASP A 144 -17.02 -22.77 6.46
CA ASP A 144 -17.28 -22.45 7.88
C ASP A 144 -16.70 -21.07 8.24
N LEU A 145 -15.52 -20.74 7.69
CA LEU A 145 -14.94 -19.41 7.87
C LEU A 145 -15.84 -18.34 7.28
N LYS A 146 -16.33 -18.53 6.03
CA LYS A 146 -17.25 -17.58 5.40
C LYS A 146 -18.50 -17.36 6.24
N GLU A 147 -19.12 -18.42 6.72
CA GLU A 147 -20.32 -18.33 7.57
C GLU A 147 -20.05 -17.55 8.87
N SER A 148 -18.86 -17.73 9.46
CA SER A 148 -18.48 -17.02 10.68
C SER A 148 -18.23 -15.53 10.42
N VAL A 149 -17.63 -15.17 9.28
CA VAL A 149 -17.40 -13.78 8.86
C VAL A 149 -18.72 -13.10 8.53
N ASP A 150 -19.59 -13.74 7.74
CA ASP A 150 -20.91 -13.20 7.39
C ASP A 150 -21.73 -12.88 8.65
N LYS A 151 -21.75 -13.79 9.65
CA LYS A 151 -22.42 -13.55 10.94
C LYS A 151 -21.80 -12.40 11.75
N ALA A 152 -20.47 -12.27 11.70
CA ALA A 152 -19.79 -11.18 12.39
C ALA A 152 -20.09 -9.82 11.74
N ASP A 153 -20.16 -9.77 10.43
CA ASP A 153 -20.49 -8.56 9.66
C ASP A 153 -21.96 -8.16 9.86
N GLU A 154 -22.89 -9.10 9.86
CA GLU A 154 -24.31 -8.84 10.19
C GLU A 154 -24.46 -8.26 11.62
N ALA A 155 -23.76 -8.85 12.59
CA ALA A 155 -23.80 -8.36 13.98
C ALA A 155 -23.16 -6.96 14.12
N LYS A 156 -22.14 -6.66 13.34
CA LYS A 156 -21.50 -5.35 13.31
C LYS A 156 -22.39 -4.30 12.64
N GLN A 157 -23.07 -4.66 11.56
CA GLN A 157 -24.02 -3.77 10.90
C GLN A 157 -25.21 -3.44 11.84
N ALA A 158 -25.81 -4.44 12.47
CA ALA A 158 -26.90 -4.23 13.41
C ALA A 158 -26.50 -3.27 14.57
N ARG A 159 -25.28 -3.44 15.10
CA ARG A 159 -24.78 -2.55 16.16
C ARG A 159 -24.54 -1.13 15.66
N ASN A 160 -23.98 -0.95 14.47
CA ASN A 160 -23.78 0.37 13.88
C ASN A 160 -25.10 1.08 13.59
N GLU A 161 -26.13 0.34 13.15
CA GLU A 161 -27.49 0.89 12.96
C GLU A 161 -28.12 1.32 14.27
N GLU A 162 -27.95 0.55 15.35
CA GLU A 162 -28.44 0.90 16.69
C GLU A 162 -27.73 2.14 17.23
N GLU A 163 -26.40 2.23 17.13
CA GLU A 163 -25.61 3.40 17.51
C GLU A 163 -25.99 4.65 16.71
N ALA A 164 -26.22 4.51 15.40
CA ALA A 164 -26.66 5.62 14.55
C ALA A 164 -28.07 6.09 14.91
N ALA A 165 -28.99 5.18 15.21
CA ALA A 165 -30.34 5.51 15.64
C ALA A 165 -30.36 6.22 17.01
N GLU A 166 -29.50 5.78 17.92
CA GLU A 166 -29.36 6.43 19.24
C GLU A 166 -28.76 7.83 19.11
N ALA A 167 -27.73 7.99 18.29
CA ALA A 167 -27.12 9.30 18.01
C ALA A 167 -28.14 10.28 17.36
N GLU A 168 -28.97 9.78 16.46
CA GLU A 168 -30.03 10.60 15.85
C GLU A 168 -31.11 11.00 16.89
N ARG A 169 -31.47 10.11 17.82
CA ARG A 169 -32.39 10.44 18.92
C ARG A 169 -31.83 11.55 19.83
N ILE A 170 -30.56 11.42 20.25
CA ILE A 170 -29.88 12.41 21.09
C ILE A 170 -29.85 13.76 20.38
N ARG A 171 -29.49 13.79 19.09
CA ARG A 171 -29.47 15.04 18.30
C ARG A 171 -30.84 15.70 18.23
N LYS A 172 -31.92 14.93 18.00
CA LYS A 172 -33.28 15.46 17.98
C LYS A 172 -33.74 16.01 19.36
N GLU A 173 -33.33 15.35 20.45
CA GLU A 173 -33.62 15.83 21.81
C GLU A 173 -32.85 17.13 22.12
N GLU A 174 -31.58 17.24 21.67
CA GLU A 174 -30.82 18.48 21.84
C GLU A 174 -31.37 19.62 21.00
N GLU A 175 -31.76 19.39 19.76
CA GLU A 175 -32.41 20.36 18.88
C GLU A 175 -33.75 20.84 19.50
N ALA A 176 -34.54 19.92 20.05
CA ALA A 176 -35.80 20.27 20.71
C ALA A 176 -35.58 21.12 21.97
N ARG A 177 -34.56 20.82 22.79
CA ARG A 177 -34.17 21.62 23.95
C ARG A 177 -33.73 23.03 23.57
N LEU A 178 -32.88 23.11 22.51
CA LEU A 178 -32.41 24.40 22.00
C LEU A 178 -33.57 25.27 21.48
N MET A 179 -34.50 24.65 20.76
CA MET A 179 -35.72 25.36 20.29
C MET A 179 -36.62 25.80 21.43
N GLU A 180 -36.70 25.06 22.52
CA GLU A 180 -37.47 25.45 23.71
C GLU A 180 -36.78 26.61 24.46
N GLU A 181 -35.45 26.61 24.53
CA GLU A 181 -34.70 27.75 25.08
C GLU A 181 -34.86 29.01 24.23
N LEU A 182 -34.74 28.91 22.91
CA LEU A 182 -34.94 30.06 22.01
C LEU A 182 -36.35 30.68 22.15
N LYS A 183 -37.38 29.85 22.31
CA LYS A 183 -38.74 30.35 22.55
C LYS A 183 -38.87 31.10 23.85
N LYS A 184 -38.12 30.81 24.88
CA LYS A 184 -38.12 31.57 26.15
C LYS A 184 -37.50 32.95 25.97
N TYR A 185 -36.46 33.08 25.16
CA TYR A 185 -35.83 34.36 24.83
C TYR A 185 -36.75 35.26 23.97
N ASP A 186 -37.47 34.69 22.99
CA ASP A 186 -38.42 35.45 22.16
C ASP A 186 -39.62 35.97 22.96
N VAL A 187 -40.03 35.25 23.99
CA VAL A 187 -41.14 35.69 24.88
C VAL A 187 -40.68 36.83 25.80
N ASP A 188 -39.42 36.83 26.27
CA ASP A 188 -38.90 37.94 27.12
C ASP A 188 -38.73 39.23 26.29
N TYR A 189 -38.36 39.18 25.04
CA TYR A 189 -38.24 40.35 24.16
C TYR A 189 -39.61 40.98 23.82
N MET A 190 -40.67 40.20 23.76
CA MET A 190 -42.03 40.72 23.50
C MET A 190 -42.72 41.32 24.73
N GLN A 191 -42.20 41.07 25.94
CA GLN A 191 -42.77 41.69 27.17
C GLN A 191 -42.16 43.05 27.48
N ASP A 192 -40.98 43.40 26.96
CA ASP A 192 -40.31 44.69 27.17
C ASP A 192 -40.77 45.80 26.20
N ASP A 193 -41.43 45.45 25.06
CA ASP A 193 -41.89 46.45 24.07
C ASP A 193 -43.22 47.13 24.35
N ASP A 194 -43.90 46.81 25.46
CA ASP A 194 -45.20 47.44 25.81
C ASP A 194 -45.06 48.74 26.59
N GLU A 195 -43.85 49.27 26.88
CA GLU A 195 -43.61 50.53 27.58
C GLU A 195 -43.03 51.68 26.75
N LEU A 196 -42.89 51.58 25.45
CA LEU A 196 -42.45 52.69 24.60
C LEU A 196 -43.59 53.20 23.73
N LYS A 197 -44.40 54.06 24.32
CA LYS A 197 -45.37 54.89 23.63
C LYS A 197 -44.68 55.97 22.77
N GLU A 198 -45.15 56.00 21.54
CA GLU A 198 -45.36 57.17 20.68
C GLU A 198 -44.35 58.32 20.74
N GLU A 199 -43.41 58.34 19.82
CA GLU A 199 -42.94 59.54 19.14
C GLU A 199 -42.81 59.29 17.63
N GLU A 200 -43.69 59.99 16.87
CA GLU A 200 -43.61 60.03 15.42
C GLU A 200 -42.30 60.71 14.96
N PRO A 201 -41.51 60.12 14.02
CA PRO A 201 -40.41 60.87 13.44
C PRO A 201 -40.83 61.62 12.18
N SER A 202 -40.64 62.94 12.27
CA SER A 202 -40.67 63.88 11.16
C SER A 202 -39.77 63.51 10.02
N GLU A 203 -40.28 63.59 8.80
CA GLU A 203 -39.55 63.54 7.55
C GLU A 203 -38.38 64.53 7.53
N ALA A 204 -37.15 64.05 7.39
CA ALA A 204 -36.07 64.66 6.62
C ALA A 204 -34.74 63.91 6.79
N LYS A 205 -34.29 63.40 5.68
CA LYS A 205 -32.88 63.09 5.27
C LYS A 205 -32.68 61.70 4.71
N VAL A 206 -33.28 61.53 3.56
CA VAL A 206 -32.73 60.67 2.53
C VAL A 206 -31.78 61.56 1.71
N ALA A 207 -30.46 61.38 1.83
CA ALA A 207 -29.47 61.59 0.80
C ALA A 207 -28.07 61.38 1.39
N GLU A 208 -27.24 60.74 0.56
CA GLU A 208 -25.79 60.69 0.66
C GLU A 208 -25.15 59.77 1.69
N LYS A 209 -24.91 58.52 1.21
CA LYS A 209 -23.56 57.97 1.19
C LYS A 209 -23.46 56.72 0.29
N LYS A 210 -23.43 56.99 -1.02
CA LYS A 210 -22.71 56.15 -1.98
C LYS A 210 -21.36 56.82 -2.17
N ALA A 211 -20.32 56.10 -1.96
CA ALA A 211 -18.99 56.13 -2.56
C ALA A 211 -17.89 55.99 -1.52
N ALA A 212 -16.93 55.20 -1.94
CA ALA A 212 -15.63 54.90 -1.34
C ALA A 212 -15.69 53.73 -0.31
N ASP A 213 -15.28 52.56 -0.70
CA ASP A 213 -13.91 52.18 -0.94
C ASP A 213 -13.86 50.87 -1.71
N GLY A 214 -13.27 50.90 -2.90
CA GLY A 214 -12.83 49.73 -3.65
C GLY A 214 -11.39 49.46 -3.28
N THR A 215 -11.12 48.24 -2.97
CA THR A 215 -9.78 47.69 -3.12
C THR A 215 -9.90 46.29 -3.70
N GLU A 216 -9.50 46.20 -4.95
CA GLU A 216 -9.15 45.03 -5.69
C GLU A 216 -8.04 44.27 -4.97
N GLY A 217 -8.21 42.96 -4.89
CA GLY A 217 -7.18 42.02 -4.50
C GLY A 217 -7.19 40.86 -5.49
N ASP A 218 -6.41 41.03 -6.55
CA ASP A 218 -6.10 40.03 -7.54
C ASP A 218 -5.44 38.82 -6.87
N PHE A 219 -6.00 37.64 -7.13
CA PHE A 219 -5.28 36.37 -6.97
C PHE A 219 -5.14 35.74 -8.36
N GLU A 220 -3.94 35.88 -8.91
CA GLU A 220 -3.52 35.25 -10.15
C GLU A 220 -3.45 33.73 -9.99
N GLU A 221 -4.21 33.02 -10.83
CA GLU A 221 -3.99 31.63 -11.18
C GLU A 221 -2.79 31.55 -12.16
N GLU A 222 -1.68 31.03 -11.72
CA GLU A 222 -0.63 30.54 -12.63
C GLU A 222 -0.86 29.06 -12.93
N ASN A 223 -1.44 28.86 -14.09
CA ASN A 223 -1.54 27.58 -14.76
C ASN A 223 -0.42 27.51 -15.81
N SER A 224 0.65 26.79 -15.54
CA SER A 224 1.71 26.53 -16.53
C SER A 224 1.68 25.08 -16.96
N GLN A 225 0.91 24.82 -17.99
CA GLN A 225 1.11 23.68 -18.87
C GLN A 225 2.33 23.95 -19.78
N GLN A 226 3.33 23.10 -19.72
CA GLN A 226 4.29 22.93 -20.80
C GLN A 226 4.32 21.48 -21.22
N ALA A 227 3.68 21.23 -22.34
CA ALA A 227 3.86 20.05 -23.16
C ALA A 227 5.10 20.26 -24.03
N GLU A 228 6.09 19.40 -23.96
CA GLU A 228 7.15 19.28 -24.95
C GLU A 228 6.88 18.08 -25.86
N GLU A 229 6.77 18.39 -27.13
CA GLU A 229 6.69 17.47 -28.26
C GLU A 229 8.05 16.76 -28.49
N PRO A 230 8.04 15.52 -29.02
CA PRO A 230 9.27 14.84 -29.42
C PRO A 230 9.71 15.28 -30.82
N GLN A 231 10.94 15.75 -30.90
CA GLN A 231 11.62 16.01 -32.18
C GLN A 231 11.98 14.70 -32.86
N LYS A 232 11.62 14.67 -34.15
CA LYS A 232 12.11 13.70 -35.15
C LYS A 232 13.50 14.16 -35.63
N GLU A 233 14.47 13.30 -35.58
CA GLU A 233 15.71 13.41 -36.38
C GLU A 233 15.87 12.09 -37.14
N ASP A 234 15.71 12.20 -38.35
CA ASP A 234 16.43 12.01 -39.61
C ASP A 234 17.31 10.75 -39.71
N GLU A 235 16.83 9.90 -40.65
CA GLU A 235 17.60 8.85 -41.32
C GLU A 235 18.77 9.46 -42.07
N GLU A 236 19.99 8.98 -41.83
CA GLU A 236 21.07 9.00 -42.82
C GLU A 236 21.66 7.61 -43.01
N GLU A 237 21.39 7.10 -44.20
CA GLU A 237 22.09 6.00 -44.84
C GLU A 237 23.61 6.27 -44.91
N HIS A 238 24.42 5.32 -44.54
CA HIS A 238 25.74 5.21 -45.08
C HIS A 238 26.10 3.77 -45.45
N GLU A 239 25.86 3.49 -46.72
CA GLU A 239 26.57 2.44 -47.46
C GLU A 239 28.07 2.72 -47.45
N GLY A 240 28.86 1.67 -47.35
CA GLY A 240 30.18 1.68 -47.94
C GLY A 240 31.25 0.82 -47.33
N LYS A 241 31.38 -0.36 -47.90
CA LYS A 241 32.65 -1.00 -48.30
C LYS A 241 33.78 -1.22 -47.26
N ARG A 242 34.01 -2.39 -46.88
CA ARG A 242 35.03 -3.37 -47.30
C ARG A 242 35.08 -4.54 -46.33
#